data_5ed1d61e898dab5b40620b0ed91d32d3
#
_entry.id   5ed1d61e898dab5b40620b0ed91d32d3
#
_cell.length_a   1.000
_cell.length_b   1.000
_cell.length_c   1.000
_cell.angle_alpha   90.00
_cell.angle_beta   90.00
_cell.angle_gamma   90.00
#
_symmetry.space_group_name_H-M   'P 1'
#
loop_
_entity.id
_entity.type
_entity.pdbx_description
1 polymer ?
#
loop_
_entity_poly.entity_id
_entity_poly.type
_entity_poly.pdbx_seq_one_letter_code
_entity_poly.pdbx_strand_id
1 'polypeptide(L)'
;LWLEESFAEAASLFALRTMSRSWERSAPFRNWRTYAPEFAAYAGERMRATPAVADFARWFRQNEPAMRRNGTLRASNSVVAARLLPLLEAEPRAWEAITFMNLGARDRKMPLSAFLAEWRQNCPPKLQPFIAKVAQVFGIAL
;
A
#
# COMPACT_ATOMS: atom_id res chain seq x y z
N LEU A 1 8.71 -8.89 -3.64
CA LEU A 1 7.98 -8.46 -4.84
C LEU A 1 7.71 -6.96 -4.77
N TRP A 2 7.59 -6.28 -5.91
CA TRP A 2 7.30 -4.83 -5.95
C TRP A 2 6.00 -4.47 -5.19
N LEU A 3 4.99 -5.32 -5.19
CA LEU A 3 3.73 -5.07 -4.49
C LEU A 3 3.93 -5.09 -2.96
N GLU A 4 4.77 -5.98 -2.44
CA GLU A 4 5.15 -6.00 -1.01
C GLU A 4 5.85 -4.70 -0.61
N GLU A 5 6.81 -4.23 -1.43
CA GLU A 5 7.49 -2.95 -1.21
C GLU A 5 6.52 -1.77 -1.24
N SER A 6 5.54 -1.81 -2.15
CA SER A 6 4.50 -0.79 -2.24
C SER A 6 3.59 -0.79 -1.00
N PHE A 7 3.23 -1.97 -0.48
CA PHE A 7 2.49 -2.07 0.79
C PHE A 7 3.33 -1.64 1.99
N ALA A 8 4.64 -1.94 2.01
CA ALA A 8 5.54 -1.46 3.07
C ALA A 8 5.64 0.07 3.10
N GLU A 9 5.73 0.70 1.93
CA GLU A 9 5.68 2.17 1.82
C GLU A 9 4.32 2.73 2.27
N ALA A 10 3.21 2.13 1.85
CA ALA A 10 1.87 2.51 2.29
C ALA A 10 1.70 2.35 3.81
N ALA A 11 2.25 1.28 4.40
CA ALA A 11 2.25 1.05 5.85
C ALA A 11 3.00 2.15 6.59
N SER A 12 4.16 2.56 6.09
CA SER A 12 4.95 3.65 6.67
C SER A 12 4.16 4.96 6.69
N LEU A 13 3.52 5.31 5.57
CA LEU A 13 2.68 6.52 5.46
C LEU A 13 1.46 6.43 6.38
N PHE A 14 0.78 5.28 6.40
CA PHE A 14 -0.36 5.03 7.28
C PHE A 14 0.01 5.19 8.77
N ALA A 15 1.14 4.58 9.18
CA ALA A 15 1.62 4.67 10.55
C ALA A 15 1.94 6.12 10.95
N LEU A 16 2.68 6.86 10.13
CA LEU A 16 3.01 8.26 10.38
C LEU A 16 1.76 9.13 10.53
N ARG A 17 0.78 8.99 9.62
CA ARG A 17 -0.47 9.76 9.67
C ARG A 17 -1.35 9.38 10.84
N THR A 18 -1.37 8.09 11.21
CA THR A 18 -2.12 7.61 12.36
C THR A 18 -1.47 8.06 13.68
N MET A 19 -0.15 7.95 13.80
CA MET A 19 0.59 8.43 14.97
C MET A 19 0.44 9.95 15.14
N SER A 20 0.53 10.72 14.07
CA SER A 20 0.30 12.15 14.14
C SER A 20 -1.05 12.46 14.81
N ARG A 21 -2.13 11.88 14.29
CA ARG A 21 -3.49 12.09 14.84
C ARG A 21 -3.68 11.60 16.28
N SER A 22 -3.10 10.44 16.60
CA SER A 22 -3.28 9.85 17.93
C SER A 22 -2.41 10.53 19.00
N TRP A 23 -1.17 10.91 18.65
CA TRP A 23 -0.22 11.51 19.60
C TRP A 23 -0.51 12.97 19.90
N GLU A 24 -1.23 13.68 19.05
CA GLU A 24 -1.80 14.98 19.42
C GLU A 24 -2.66 14.91 20.67
N ARG A 25 -3.39 13.82 20.87
CA ARG A 25 -4.32 13.60 21.96
C ARG A 25 -3.71 12.78 23.09
N SER A 26 -3.02 11.69 22.74
CA SER A 26 -2.54 10.69 23.70
C SER A 26 -1.23 10.08 23.20
N ALA A 27 -0.11 10.82 23.37
CA ALA A 27 1.22 10.26 23.15
C ALA A 27 1.56 9.23 24.25
N PRO A 28 2.36 8.18 23.95
CA PRO A 28 2.81 7.20 24.94
C PRO A 28 3.54 7.82 26.11
N PHE A 29 4.30 8.90 25.87
CA PHE A 29 4.94 9.73 26.87
C PHE A 29 4.61 11.20 26.62
N ARG A 30 4.43 11.97 27.70
CA ARG A 30 4.01 13.38 27.62
C ARG A 30 4.91 14.24 26.73
N ASN A 31 6.21 14.03 26.79
CA ASN A 31 7.21 14.74 25.98
C ASN A 31 7.23 14.32 24.52
N TRP A 32 6.58 13.23 24.13
CA TRP A 32 6.52 12.78 22.73
C TRP A 32 5.38 13.42 21.94
N ARG A 33 4.48 14.13 22.60
CA ARG A 33 3.38 14.83 21.92
C ARG A 33 3.89 15.82 20.86
N THR A 34 5.06 16.40 21.08
CA THR A 34 5.70 17.34 20.14
C THR A 34 6.13 16.69 18.82
N TYR A 35 6.23 15.38 18.74
CA TYR A 35 6.51 14.66 17.48
C TYR A 35 5.29 14.51 16.56
N ALA A 36 4.08 14.71 17.06
CA ALA A 36 2.87 14.54 16.25
C ALA A 36 2.87 15.39 14.97
N PRO A 37 3.15 16.72 15.01
CA PRO A 37 3.25 17.53 13.80
C PRO A 37 4.40 17.11 12.88
N GLU A 38 5.53 16.62 13.41
CA GLU A 38 6.66 16.14 12.63
C GLU A 38 6.29 14.90 11.81
N PHE A 39 5.52 13.97 12.36
CA PHE A 39 5.01 12.82 11.62
C PHE A 39 4.09 13.24 10.46
N ALA A 40 3.20 14.23 10.69
CA ALA A 40 2.36 14.78 9.63
C ALA A 40 3.17 15.46 8.54
N ALA A 41 4.16 16.27 8.93
CA ALA A 41 5.03 16.99 8.01
C ALA A 41 5.82 16.02 7.13
N TYR A 42 6.43 14.99 7.72
CA TYR A 42 7.20 13.98 7.00
C TYR A 42 6.33 13.16 6.05
N ALA A 43 5.15 12.68 6.50
CA ALA A 43 4.22 11.99 5.62
C ALA A 43 3.78 12.89 4.45
N GLY A 44 3.50 14.16 4.70
CA GLY A 44 3.15 15.15 3.68
C GLY A 44 4.27 15.39 2.68
N GLU A 45 5.51 15.49 3.14
CA GLU A 45 6.69 15.63 2.27
C GLU A 45 6.85 14.41 1.35
N ARG A 46 6.75 13.19 1.90
CA ARG A 46 6.81 11.95 1.13
C ARG A 46 5.73 11.90 0.04
N MET A 47 4.49 12.27 0.39
CA MET A 47 3.39 12.30 -0.57
C MET A 47 3.61 13.34 -1.67
N ARG A 48 4.14 14.54 -1.35
CA ARG A 48 4.46 15.58 -2.35
C ARG A 48 5.62 15.17 -3.25
N ALA A 49 6.59 14.42 -2.73
CA ALA A 49 7.72 13.89 -3.51
C ALA A 49 7.34 12.73 -4.44
N THR A 50 6.15 12.13 -4.24
CA THR A 50 5.65 11.06 -5.11
C THR A 50 5.23 11.64 -6.46
N PRO A 51 5.68 11.07 -7.59
CA PRO A 51 5.29 11.53 -8.91
C PRO A 51 3.77 11.55 -9.10
N ALA A 52 3.23 12.67 -9.60
CA ALA A 52 1.82 12.77 -9.94
C ALA A 52 1.53 11.95 -11.21
N VAL A 53 0.51 11.08 -11.13
CA VAL A 53 0.09 10.21 -12.23
C VAL A 53 -1.40 10.42 -12.48
N ALA A 54 -1.75 11.02 -13.62
CA ALA A 54 -3.15 11.28 -13.97
C ALA A 54 -3.90 10.00 -14.35
N ASP A 55 -3.33 9.18 -15.24
CA ASP A 55 -3.87 7.88 -15.66
C ASP A 55 -3.02 6.76 -15.05
N PHE A 56 -3.42 6.30 -13.88
CA PHE A 56 -2.68 5.26 -13.15
C PHE A 56 -2.68 3.92 -13.90
N ALA A 57 -3.79 3.54 -14.52
CA ALA A 57 -3.87 2.25 -15.22
C ALA A 57 -2.92 2.20 -16.43
N ARG A 58 -2.84 3.29 -17.18
CA ARG A 58 -1.88 3.41 -18.29
C ARG A 58 -0.45 3.42 -17.78
N TRP A 59 -0.17 4.23 -16.76
CA TRP A 59 1.15 4.31 -16.14
C TRP A 59 1.59 2.94 -15.61
N PHE A 60 0.71 2.23 -14.93
CA PHE A 60 1.01 0.91 -14.36
C PHE A 60 1.38 -0.10 -15.46
N ARG A 61 0.59 -0.19 -16.53
CA ARG A 61 0.92 -1.07 -17.67
C ARG A 61 2.30 -0.79 -18.27
N GLN A 62 2.71 0.46 -18.30
CA GLN A 62 4.03 0.86 -18.83
C GLN A 62 5.18 0.54 -17.86
N ASN A 63 4.95 0.61 -16.57
CA ASN A 63 6.00 0.50 -15.55
C ASN A 63 6.07 -0.91 -14.90
N GLU A 64 5.00 -1.69 -14.92
CA GLU A 64 4.97 -3.03 -14.32
C GLU A 64 6.11 -3.93 -14.79
N PRO A 65 6.49 -4.00 -16.08
CA PRO A 65 7.60 -4.84 -16.51
C PRO A 65 8.93 -4.47 -15.85
N ALA A 66 9.19 -3.19 -15.62
CA ALA A 66 10.39 -2.74 -14.91
C ALA A 66 10.33 -3.08 -13.42
N MET A 67 9.16 -2.87 -12.79
CA MET A 67 8.94 -3.21 -11.38
C MET A 67 9.05 -4.72 -11.13
N ARG A 68 8.64 -5.56 -12.08
CA ARG A 68 8.84 -7.02 -11.99
C ARG A 68 10.31 -7.42 -12.04
N ARG A 69 11.11 -6.75 -12.87
CA ARG A 69 12.56 -7.00 -12.96
C ARG A 69 13.29 -6.49 -11.72
N ASN A 70 12.86 -5.36 -11.18
CA ASN A 70 13.44 -4.74 -10.00
C ASN A 70 12.33 -4.28 -9.05
N GLY A 71 12.04 -5.08 -8.03
CA GLY A 71 11.00 -4.81 -7.04
C GLY A 71 11.27 -3.61 -6.14
N THR A 72 12.50 -3.08 -6.14
CA THR A 72 12.94 -1.97 -5.27
C THR A 72 12.97 -0.61 -5.97
N LEU A 73 12.26 -0.45 -7.09
CA LEU A 73 12.11 0.83 -7.80
C LEU A 73 11.28 1.81 -6.95
N ARG A 74 11.94 2.52 -6.06
CA ARG A 74 11.32 3.34 -5.02
C ARG A 74 10.29 4.33 -5.56
N ALA A 75 10.60 5.07 -6.62
CA ALA A 75 9.67 6.04 -7.19
C ALA A 75 8.37 5.37 -7.67
N SER A 76 8.48 4.21 -8.33
CA SER A 76 7.32 3.44 -8.80
C SER A 76 6.52 2.85 -7.63
N ASN A 77 7.21 2.31 -6.62
CA ASN A 77 6.56 1.77 -5.43
C ASN A 77 5.81 2.86 -4.66
N SER A 78 6.37 4.08 -4.56
CA SER A 78 5.69 5.23 -3.93
C SER A 78 4.42 5.64 -4.69
N VAL A 79 4.42 5.59 -6.03
CA VAL A 79 3.21 5.86 -6.82
C VAL A 79 2.11 4.83 -6.52
N VAL A 80 2.47 3.55 -6.48
CA VAL A 80 1.51 2.48 -6.13
C VAL A 80 1.04 2.63 -4.68
N ALA A 81 1.96 2.87 -3.74
CA ALA A 81 1.64 3.08 -2.32
C ALA A 81 0.64 4.21 -2.12
N ALA A 82 0.82 5.34 -2.83
CA ALA A 82 -0.09 6.47 -2.78
C ALA A 82 -1.53 6.14 -3.26
N ARG A 83 -1.67 5.15 -4.17
CA ARG A 83 -2.98 4.66 -4.63
C ARG A 83 -3.62 3.66 -3.66
N LEU A 84 -2.79 2.86 -2.96
CA LEU A 84 -3.27 1.87 -1.99
C LEU A 84 -3.61 2.49 -0.63
N LEU A 85 -2.91 3.54 -0.23
CA LEU A 85 -3.05 4.18 1.08
C LEU A 85 -4.50 4.56 1.43
N PRO A 86 -5.29 5.20 0.53
CA PRO A 86 -6.69 5.54 0.84
C PRO A 86 -7.56 4.32 1.17
N LEU A 87 -7.32 3.16 0.53
CA LEU A 87 -8.05 1.93 0.82
C LEU A 87 -7.78 1.45 2.25
N LEU A 88 -6.50 1.50 2.66
CA LEU A 88 -6.07 1.08 3.99
C LEU A 88 -6.53 2.05 5.08
N GLU A 89 -6.60 3.34 4.76
CA GLU A 89 -7.12 4.37 5.69
C GLU A 89 -8.64 4.25 5.86
N ALA A 90 -9.37 3.91 4.79
CA ALA A 90 -10.82 3.68 4.86
C ALA A 90 -11.19 2.41 5.63
N GLU A 91 -10.36 1.37 5.54
CA GLU A 91 -10.57 0.07 6.18
C GLU A 91 -9.33 -0.39 6.96
N PRO A 92 -9.01 0.20 8.13
CA PRO A 92 -7.79 -0.16 8.88
C PRO A 92 -7.70 -1.65 9.26
N ARG A 93 -8.83 -2.34 9.41
CA ARG A 93 -8.83 -3.79 9.66
C ARG A 93 -8.36 -4.62 8.46
N ALA A 94 -8.38 -4.04 7.25
CA ALA A 94 -7.91 -4.71 6.05
C ALA A 94 -6.39 -4.97 6.04
N TRP A 95 -5.62 -4.35 6.96
CA TRP A 95 -4.22 -4.71 7.18
C TRP A 95 -4.03 -6.21 7.48
N GLU A 96 -5.02 -6.86 8.10
CA GLU A 96 -5.01 -8.30 8.33
C GLU A 96 -4.85 -9.09 7.01
N ALA A 97 -5.37 -8.57 5.89
CA ALA A 97 -5.28 -9.25 4.59
C ALA A 97 -3.85 -9.43 4.09
N ILE A 98 -2.92 -8.53 4.46
CA ILE A 98 -1.53 -8.59 4.04
C ILE A 98 -0.85 -9.87 4.55
N THR A 99 -1.26 -10.40 5.70
CA THR A 99 -0.69 -11.64 6.26
C THR A 99 -0.95 -12.87 5.40
N PHE A 100 -1.95 -12.82 4.51
CA PHE A 100 -2.32 -13.90 3.59
C PHE A 100 -1.71 -13.73 2.19
N MET A 101 -1.02 -12.62 1.91
CA MET A 101 -0.54 -12.27 0.58
C MET A 101 0.51 -13.26 0.02
N ASN A 102 1.30 -13.88 0.89
CA ASN A 102 2.42 -14.75 0.52
C ASN A 102 2.19 -16.24 0.86
N LEU A 103 0.94 -16.65 1.04
CA LEU A 103 0.61 -18.05 1.31
C LEU A 103 0.57 -18.90 0.04
N GLY A 104 0.53 -18.30 -1.13
CA GLY A 104 0.51 -18.99 -2.41
C GLY A 104 1.89 -19.25 -3.02
N ALA A 105 1.89 -19.68 -4.27
CA ALA A 105 3.11 -19.96 -5.00
C ALA A 105 3.94 -18.67 -5.24
N ARG A 106 5.24 -18.74 -4.92
CA ARG A 106 6.18 -17.63 -5.16
C ARG A 106 6.72 -17.64 -6.58
N ASP A 107 5.86 -17.53 -7.58
CA ASP A 107 6.29 -17.38 -8.96
C ASP A 107 6.38 -15.91 -9.37
N ARG A 108 7.62 -15.44 -9.60
CA ARG A 108 7.87 -14.07 -10.08
C ARG A 108 7.30 -13.80 -11.48
N LYS A 109 6.99 -14.86 -12.25
CA LYS A 109 6.42 -14.75 -13.61
C LYS A 109 4.89 -14.70 -13.58
N MET A 110 4.27 -15.03 -12.44
CA MET A 110 2.82 -15.03 -12.30
C MET A 110 2.25 -13.62 -12.64
N PRO A 111 1.25 -13.50 -13.52
CA PRO A 111 0.57 -12.24 -13.78
C PRO A 111 -0.06 -11.67 -12.52
N LEU A 112 -0.13 -10.33 -12.41
CA LEU A 112 -0.73 -9.70 -11.22
C LEU A 112 -2.16 -10.16 -10.97
N SER A 113 -2.96 -10.36 -12.03
CA SER A 113 -4.34 -10.86 -11.92
C SER A 113 -4.42 -12.25 -11.26
N ALA A 114 -3.54 -13.17 -11.65
CA ALA A 114 -3.46 -14.49 -11.04
C ALA A 114 -2.98 -14.42 -9.58
N PHE A 115 -1.98 -13.58 -9.30
CA PHE A 115 -1.50 -13.34 -7.94
C PHE A 115 -2.61 -12.80 -7.03
N LEU A 116 -3.37 -11.79 -7.49
CA LEU A 116 -4.46 -11.21 -6.71
C LEU A 116 -5.62 -12.21 -6.52
N ALA A 117 -5.92 -13.04 -7.52
CA ALA A 117 -6.91 -14.11 -7.38
C ALA A 117 -6.49 -15.15 -6.33
N GLU A 118 -5.23 -15.58 -6.36
CA GLU A 118 -4.67 -16.50 -5.36
C GLU A 118 -4.65 -15.87 -3.96
N TRP A 119 -4.20 -14.62 -3.83
CA TRP A 119 -4.27 -13.91 -2.56
C TRP A 119 -5.69 -13.82 -2.02
N ARG A 120 -6.68 -13.49 -2.89
CA ARG A 120 -8.10 -13.47 -2.50
C ARG A 120 -8.57 -14.83 -1.99
N GLN A 121 -8.22 -15.94 -2.67
CA GLN A 121 -8.59 -17.30 -2.26
C GLN A 121 -7.99 -17.68 -0.90
N ASN A 122 -6.76 -17.23 -0.62
CA ASN A 122 -6.09 -17.49 0.65
C ASN A 122 -6.63 -16.65 1.81
N CYS A 123 -7.37 -15.56 1.53
CA CYS A 123 -7.97 -14.72 2.55
C CYS A 123 -9.29 -15.28 3.09
N PRO A 124 -9.56 -15.11 4.40
CA PRO A 124 -10.89 -15.31 4.95
C PRO A 124 -11.96 -14.50 4.18
N PRO A 125 -13.21 -15.01 4.04
CA PRO A 125 -14.27 -14.35 3.28
C PRO A 125 -14.46 -12.86 3.62
N LYS A 126 -14.34 -12.49 4.91
CA LYS A 126 -14.46 -11.11 5.38
C LYS A 126 -13.44 -10.13 4.78
N LEU A 127 -12.28 -10.63 4.31
CA LEU A 127 -11.19 -9.83 3.76
C LEU A 127 -11.15 -9.83 2.22
N GLN A 128 -11.85 -10.76 1.57
CA GLN A 128 -11.86 -10.88 0.11
C GLN A 128 -12.35 -9.61 -0.62
N PRO A 129 -13.34 -8.85 -0.10
CA PRO A 129 -13.75 -7.59 -0.72
C PRO A 129 -12.63 -6.55 -0.78
N PHE A 130 -11.72 -6.53 0.20
CA PHE A 130 -10.55 -5.64 0.18
C PHE A 130 -9.63 -5.97 -1.01
N ILE A 131 -9.37 -7.27 -1.26
CA ILE A 131 -8.52 -7.69 -2.38
C ILE A 131 -9.15 -7.29 -3.73
N ALA A 132 -10.48 -7.38 -3.84
CA ALA A 132 -11.19 -6.90 -5.02
C ALA A 132 -11.00 -5.39 -5.23
N LYS A 133 -11.05 -4.58 -4.17
CA LYS A 133 -10.75 -3.13 -4.24
C LYS A 133 -9.30 -2.88 -4.66
N VAL A 134 -8.35 -3.64 -4.12
CA VAL A 134 -6.94 -3.57 -4.55
C VAL A 134 -6.82 -3.87 -6.04
N ALA A 135 -7.48 -4.93 -6.54
CA ALA A 135 -7.47 -5.28 -7.96
C ALA A 135 -8.03 -4.16 -8.84
N GLN A 136 -9.12 -3.52 -8.41
CA GLN A 136 -9.72 -2.38 -9.12
C GLN A 136 -8.75 -1.20 -9.29
N VAL A 137 -7.85 -0.95 -8.31
CA VAL A 137 -6.80 0.08 -8.46
C VAL A 137 -5.95 -0.16 -9.71
N PHE A 138 -5.69 -1.42 -10.04
CA PHE A 138 -4.90 -1.83 -11.21
C PHE A 138 -5.76 -2.07 -12.47
N GLY A 139 -7.07 -1.84 -12.41
CA GLY A 139 -7.99 -2.10 -13.52
C GLY A 139 -8.23 -3.60 -13.74
N ILE A 140 -8.07 -4.44 -12.71
CA ILE A 140 -8.26 -5.89 -12.76
C ILE A 140 -9.62 -6.24 -12.14
N ALA A 141 -10.42 -7.01 -12.86
CA ALA A 141 -11.64 -7.65 -12.33
C ALA A 141 -11.27 -8.99 -11.67
N LEU A 142 -11.76 -9.25 -10.44
CA LEU A 142 -11.61 -10.50 -9.69
C LEU A 142 -12.95 -11.09 -9.31
#